data_1093bab84adff6308145d7fe007eecc5
#
_entry.id   1093bab84adff6308145d7fe007eecc5
#
_cell.length_a   1.000
_cell.length_b   1.000
_cell.length_c   1.000
_cell.angle_alpha   90.00
_cell.angle_beta   90.00
_cell.angle_gamma   90.00
#
_symmetry.space_group_name_H-M   'P 1'
#
loop_
_entity.id
_entity.type
_entity.pdbx_description
1 polymer ?
#
loop_
_entity_poly.entity_id
_entity_poly.type
_entity_poly.pdbx_seq_one_letter_code
_entity_poly.pdbx_strand_id
1 'polypeptide(L)'
;VGSEMCIRDSYMIYILLAALTVAAFDVVIQWVESGIRNITAFMGVFYPVYFLAVAVAKGSVTGVAFYNLVLFLIYAVEIIIGNVLLPMVRVYMIIRVLNFLGPEDMLGKLSEFLELIIRWTLKTALACVIGANLIQGMISPAIDTVKRSTVLKGAEAIPGVGNLLGGMTEVALGTAVLVKNGIGMTGAVICIALCVIPLVQTAGTALLYKLAAAVIQPVSDERVTGCVEAVGEGCQIPVSYTHLRAH
;
A
#
# COMPACT_ATOMS: atom_id res chain seq x y z
N VAL A 1 -31.99 40.83 -18.74
CA VAL A 1 -31.63 39.78 -19.74
C VAL A 1 -30.12 39.48 -19.71
N GLY A 2 -29.25 40.49 -19.51
CA GLY A 2 -27.78 40.25 -19.49
C GLY A 2 -27.26 39.54 -18.25
N SER A 3 -27.84 39.77 -17.07
CA SER A 3 -27.38 39.20 -15.80
C SER A 3 -27.73 37.71 -15.64
N GLU A 4 -28.89 37.29 -16.13
CA GLU A 4 -29.30 35.88 -16.05
C GLU A 4 -28.55 34.99 -17.01
N MET A 5 -28.13 35.53 -18.18
CA MET A 5 -27.31 34.81 -19.16
C MET A 5 -25.88 34.59 -18.60
N CYS A 6 -25.32 35.60 -17.93
CA CYS A 6 -23.99 35.50 -17.31
C CYS A 6 -23.96 34.52 -16.15
N ILE A 7 -24.99 34.45 -15.33
CA ILE A 7 -25.12 33.50 -14.22
C ILE A 7 -25.22 32.06 -14.76
N ARG A 8 -26.00 31.86 -15.82
CA ARG A 8 -26.16 30.53 -16.45
C ARG A 8 -24.88 30.02 -17.10
N ASP A 9 -24.13 30.89 -17.75
CA ASP A 9 -22.86 30.54 -18.38
C ASP A 9 -21.79 30.20 -17.32
N SER A 10 -21.72 30.93 -16.22
CA SER A 10 -20.84 30.61 -15.09
C SER A 10 -21.18 29.25 -14.46
N TYR A 11 -22.47 28.93 -14.32
CA TYR A 11 -22.90 27.64 -13.75
C TYR A 11 -22.51 26.46 -14.64
N MET A 12 -22.61 26.60 -15.95
CA MET A 12 -22.19 25.59 -16.92
C MET A 12 -20.67 25.34 -16.86
N ILE A 13 -19.88 26.39 -16.73
CA ILE A 13 -18.43 26.29 -16.58
C ILE A 13 -18.06 25.55 -15.30
N TYR A 14 -18.73 25.86 -14.18
CA TYR A 14 -18.49 25.16 -12.90
C TYR A 14 -18.83 23.67 -12.97
N ILE A 15 -19.98 23.31 -13.55
CA ILE A 15 -20.37 21.91 -13.73
C ILE A 15 -19.37 21.16 -14.62
N LEU A 16 -18.95 21.78 -15.73
CA LEU A 16 -17.97 21.20 -16.63
C LEU A 16 -16.62 20.98 -15.93
N LEU A 17 -16.16 21.97 -15.18
CA LEU A 17 -14.94 21.90 -14.39
C LEU A 17 -15.01 20.76 -13.36
N ALA A 18 -16.13 20.67 -12.62
CA ALA A 18 -16.35 19.60 -11.65
C ALA A 18 -16.33 18.22 -12.29
N ALA A 19 -17.02 18.06 -13.41
CA ALA A 19 -17.03 16.80 -14.15
C ALA A 19 -15.62 16.42 -14.64
N LEU A 20 -14.86 17.37 -15.15
CA LEU A 20 -13.48 17.17 -15.60
C LEU A 20 -12.57 16.78 -14.41
N THR A 21 -12.75 17.46 -13.28
CA THR A 21 -11.98 17.21 -12.04
C THR A 21 -12.23 15.81 -11.50
N VAL A 22 -13.50 15.38 -11.43
CA VAL A 22 -13.86 14.02 -11.00
C VAL A 22 -13.34 12.98 -11.98
N ALA A 23 -13.47 13.21 -13.29
CA ALA A 23 -12.96 12.29 -14.30
C ALA A 23 -11.43 12.13 -14.23
N ALA A 24 -10.71 13.23 -14.06
CA ALA A 24 -9.26 13.20 -13.90
C ALA A 24 -8.83 12.46 -12.62
N PHE A 25 -9.55 12.65 -11.53
CA PHE A 25 -9.30 11.90 -10.29
C PHE A 25 -9.58 10.40 -10.45
N ASP A 26 -10.60 10.01 -11.19
CA ASP A 26 -10.90 8.60 -11.45
C ASP A 26 -9.75 7.90 -12.22
N VAL A 27 -9.07 8.59 -13.11
CA VAL A 27 -7.86 8.09 -13.78
C VAL A 27 -6.75 7.80 -12.76
N VAL A 28 -6.54 8.67 -11.78
CA VAL A 28 -5.54 8.47 -10.71
C VAL A 28 -5.90 7.26 -9.86
N ILE A 29 -7.18 7.10 -9.51
CA ILE A 29 -7.65 5.92 -8.77
C ILE A 29 -7.41 4.63 -9.57
N GLN A 30 -7.64 4.62 -10.88
CA GLN A 30 -7.37 3.47 -11.74
C GLN A 30 -5.88 3.10 -11.75
N TRP A 31 -4.98 4.06 -11.74
CA TRP A 31 -3.53 3.79 -11.64
C TRP A 31 -3.16 3.15 -10.30
N VAL A 32 -3.71 3.65 -9.19
CA VAL A 32 -3.50 3.07 -7.86
C VAL A 32 -4.05 1.64 -7.82
N GLU A 33 -5.26 1.42 -8.33
CA GLU A 33 -5.89 0.10 -8.39
C GLU A 33 -5.08 -0.89 -9.25
N SER A 34 -4.57 -0.45 -10.39
CA SER A 34 -3.69 -1.25 -11.24
C SER A 34 -2.37 -1.58 -10.53
N GLY A 35 -1.78 -0.61 -9.82
CA GLY A 35 -0.58 -0.81 -9.02
C GLY A 35 -0.79 -1.87 -7.93
N ILE A 36 -1.90 -1.79 -7.19
CA ILE A 36 -2.25 -2.76 -6.15
C ILE A 36 -2.42 -4.16 -6.76
N ARG A 37 -3.15 -4.29 -7.88
CA ARG A 37 -3.33 -5.56 -8.59
C ARG A 37 -2.00 -6.18 -9.01
N ASN A 38 -1.09 -5.37 -9.56
CA ASN A 38 0.21 -5.85 -10.01
C ASN A 38 1.06 -6.35 -8.84
N ILE A 39 1.04 -5.65 -7.71
CA ILE A 39 1.73 -6.06 -6.49
C ILE A 39 1.14 -7.35 -5.94
N THR A 40 -0.19 -7.45 -5.86
CA THR A 40 -0.88 -8.65 -5.37
C THR A 40 -0.63 -9.85 -6.27
N ALA A 41 -0.69 -9.67 -7.59
CA ALA A 41 -0.38 -10.74 -8.55
C ALA A 41 1.08 -11.21 -8.42
N PHE A 42 2.02 -10.28 -8.30
CA PHE A 42 3.43 -10.61 -8.06
C PHE A 42 3.59 -11.39 -6.74
N MET A 43 2.99 -10.91 -5.66
CA MET A 43 3.04 -11.57 -4.35
C MET A 43 2.44 -12.96 -4.37
N GLY A 44 1.34 -13.17 -5.10
CA GLY A 44 0.71 -14.47 -5.27
C GLY A 44 1.63 -15.53 -5.88
N VAL A 45 2.56 -15.12 -6.75
CA VAL A 45 3.57 -16.01 -7.34
C VAL A 45 4.84 -16.09 -6.48
N PHE A 46 5.26 -14.96 -5.92
CA PHE A 46 6.50 -14.84 -5.16
C PHE A 46 6.44 -15.61 -3.83
N TYR A 47 5.32 -15.53 -3.09
CA TYR A 47 5.21 -16.15 -1.77
C TYR A 47 5.36 -17.68 -1.78
N PRO A 48 4.74 -18.46 -2.67
CA PRO A 48 4.95 -19.91 -2.72
C PRO A 48 6.41 -20.28 -2.93
N VAL A 49 7.11 -19.57 -3.83
CA VAL A 49 8.52 -19.82 -4.14
C VAL A 49 9.42 -19.45 -2.96
N TYR A 50 9.19 -18.29 -2.36
CA TYR A 50 9.96 -17.85 -1.19
C TYR A 50 9.71 -18.76 0.01
N PHE A 51 8.46 -19.18 0.22
CA PHE A 51 8.10 -20.11 1.29
C PHE A 51 8.80 -21.45 1.13
N LEU A 52 8.83 -22.01 -0.08
CA LEU A 52 9.56 -23.26 -0.34
C LEU A 52 11.04 -23.11 0.02
N ALA A 53 11.67 -21.99 -0.37
CA ALA A 53 13.06 -21.69 -0.03
C ALA A 53 13.26 -21.57 1.50
N VAL A 54 12.33 -20.94 2.22
CA VAL A 54 12.35 -20.84 3.68
C VAL A 54 12.16 -22.20 4.35
N ALA A 55 11.24 -23.03 3.85
CA ALA A 55 10.96 -24.35 4.39
C ALA A 55 12.18 -25.28 4.27
N VAL A 56 12.86 -25.25 3.14
CA VAL A 56 14.12 -26.00 2.93
C VAL A 56 15.24 -25.48 3.83
N ALA A 57 15.39 -24.17 3.96
CA ALA A 57 16.43 -23.56 4.77
C ALA A 57 16.25 -23.74 6.27
N LYS A 58 15.00 -23.72 6.76
CA LYS A 58 14.68 -23.78 8.20
C LYS A 58 14.12 -25.13 8.68
N GLY A 59 13.66 -25.99 7.78
CA GLY A 59 13.19 -27.35 8.09
C GLY A 59 12.03 -27.42 9.08
N SER A 60 11.03 -26.51 9.07
CA SER A 60 10.04 -26.48 10.14
C SER A 60 8.58 -26.29 9.76
N VAL A 61 7.71 -26.96 10.50
CA VAL A 61 6.25 -26.81 10.52
C VAL A 61 5.82 -25.36 10.81
N THR A 62 6.62 -24.63 11.58
CA THR A 62 6.40 -23.22 11.90
C THR A 62 6.40 -22.33 10.67
N GLY A 63 7.22 -22.64 9.65
CA GLY A 63 7.21 -21.93 8.37
C GLY A 63 5.86 -21.99 7.67
N VAL A 64 5.13 -23.11 7.74
CA VAL A 64 3.81 -23.29 7.12
C VAL A 64 2.76 -22.38 7.78
N ALA A 65 2.76 -22.29 9.10
CA ALA A 65 1.83 -21.42 9.83
C ALA A 65 2.07 -19.95 9.50
N PHE A 66 3.33 -19.52 9.41
CA PHE A 66 3.68 -18.15 9.00
C PHE A 66 3.28 -17.85 7.56
N TYR A 67 3.48 -18.77 6.64
CA TYR A 67 3.04 -18.62 5.27
C TYR A 67 1.54 -18.34 5.17
N ASN A 68 0.73 -19.16 5.84
CA ASN A 68 -0.72 -18.98 5.86
C ASN A 68 -1.13 -17.64 6.49
N LEU A 69 -0.46 -17.21 7.56
CA LEU A 69 -0.73 -15.93 8.20
C LEU A 69 -0.41 -14.75 7.27
N VAL A 70 0.71 -14.79 6.56
CA VAL A 70 1.10 -13.75 5.61
C VAL A 70 0.16 -13.71 4.42
N LEU A 71 -0.23 -14.86 3.86
CA LEU A 71 -1.23 -14.93 2.78
C LEU A 71 -2.58 -14.35 3.24
N PHE A 72 -3.03 -14.71 4.43
CA PHE A 72 -4.26 -14.15 5.01
C PHE A 72 -4.17 -12.63 5.17
N LEU A 73 -3.03 -12.12 5.66
CA LEU A 73 -2.81 -10.69 5.83
C LEU A 73 -2.87 -9.94 4.49
N ILE A 74 -2.22 -10.48 3.45
CA ILE A 74 -2.24 -9.89 2.10
C ILE A 74 -3.66 -9.86 1.57
N TYR A 75 -4.38 -10.97 1.67
CA TYR A 75 -5.76 -11.07 1.22
C TYR A 75 -6.69 -10.12 1.97
N ALA A 76 -6.53 -9.99 3.30
CA ALA A 76 -7.29 -9.05 4.11
C ALA A 76 -7.01 -7.59 3.71
N VAL A 77 -5.75 -7.23 3.50
CA VAL A 77 -5.35 -5.88 3.06
C VAL A 77 -5.90 -5.59 1.66
N GLU A 78 -5.84 -6.54 0.74
CA GLU A 78 -6.40 -6.41 -0.62
C GLU A 78 -7.91 -6.13 -0.59
N ILE A 79 -8.67 -6.91 0.19
CA ILE A 79 -10.11 -6.70 0.35
C ILE A 79 -10.41 -5.31 0.94
N ILE A 80 -9.70 -4.92 2.00
CA ILE A 80 -9.91 -3.62 2.66
C ILE A 80 -9.62 -2.48 1.69
N ILE A 81 -8.51 -2.53 0.99
CA ILE A 81 -8.13 -1.46 0.06
C ILE A 81 -9.06 -1.42 -1.15
N GLY A 82 -9.29 -2.56 -1.80
CA GLY A 82 -10.08 -2.63 -3.03
C GLY A 82 -11.57 -2.36 -2.81
N ASN A 83 -12.17 -2.98 -1.80
CA ASN A 83 -13.63 -2.97 -1.63
C ASN A 83 -14.13 -1.88 -0.67
N VAL A 84 -13.27 -1.36 0.21
CA VAL A 84 -13.68 -0.36 1.20
C VAL A 84 -12.99 0.98 0.93
N LEU A 85 -11.67 1.00 0.87
CA LEU A 85 -10.91 2.24 0.83
C LEU A 85 -11.09 2.97 -0.51
N LEU A 86 -10.92 2.29 -1.64
CA LEU A 86 -11.01 2.92 -2.97
C LEU A 86 -12.42 3.51 -3.25
N PRO A 87 -13.53 2.80 -2.98
CA PRO A 87 -14.86 3.41 -3.09
C PRO A 87 -15.06 4.60 -2.16
N MET A 88 -14.57 4.52 -0.91
CA MET A 88 -14.68 5.64 0.04
C MET A 88 -13.91 6.87 -0.43
N VAL A 89 -12.71 6.69 -1.00
CA VAL A 89 -11.92 7.80 -1.56
C VAL A 89 -12.62 8.43 -2.75
N ARG A 90 -13.28 7.65 -3.63
CA ARG A 90 -14.10 8.18 -4.73
C ARG A 90 -15.26 9.03 -4.20
N VAL A 91 -16.01 8.52 -3.22
CA VAL A 91 -17.12 9.25 -2.60
C VAL A 91 -16.63 10.53 -1.92
N TYR A 92 -15.53 10.45 -1.18
CA TYR A 92 -14.90 11.62 -0.56
C TYR A 92 -14.58 12.72 -1.56
N MET A 93 -14.00 12.37 -2.72
CA MET A 93 -13.65 13.33 -3.76
C MET A 93 -14.89 13.97 -4.38
N ILE A 94 -15.91 13.17 -4.66
CA ILE A 94 -17.18 13.70 -5.22
C ILE A 94 -17.80 14.72 -4.22
N ILE A 95 -17.84 14.39 -2.95
CA ILE A 95 -18.37 15.27 -1.91
C ILE A 95 -17.56 16.55 -1.79
N ARG A 96 -16.22 16.46 -1.82
CA ARG A 96 -15.33 17.63 -1.79
C ARG A 96 -15.57 18.55 -2.98
N VAL A 97 -15.65 18.02 -4.19
CA VAL A 97 -15.91 18.79 -5.40
C VAL A 97 -17.30 19.44 -5.35
N LEU A 98 -18.33 18.70 -4.92
CA LEU A 98 -19.69 19.24 -4.77
C LEU A 98 -19.75 20.35 -3.72
N ASN A 99 -18.99 20.23 -2.64
CA ASN A 99 -18.95 21.25 -1.60
C ASN A 99 -18.37 22.57 -2.09
N PHE A 100 -17.38 22.55 -3.00
CA PHE A 100 -16.87 23.78 -3.63
C PHE A 100 -17.86 24.42 -4.61
N LEU A 101 -18.79 23.65 -5.18
CA LEU A 101 -19.84 24.16 -6.07
C LEU A 101 -21.03 24.73 -5.31
N GLY A 102 -21.26 24.29 -4.07
CA GLY A 102 -22.37 24.74 -3.24
C GLY A 102 -22.18 26.18 -2.74
N PRO A 103 -23.29 26.90 -2.50
CA PRO A 103 -23.23 28.25 -1.94
C PRO A 103 -22.89 28.27 -0.44
N GLU A 104 -23.07 27.14 0.25
CA GLU A 104 -22.81 26.98 1.68
C GLU A 104 -22.03 25.68 1.91
N ASP A 105 -21.23 25.64 2.98
CA ASP A 105 -20.38 24.51 3.37
C ASP A 105 -21.21 23.36 4.00
N MET A 106 -22.25 22.90 3.27
CA MET A 106 -23.21 21.91 3.76
C MET A 106 -22.64 20.50 3.90
N LEU A 107 -21.65 20.15 3.06
CA LEU A 107 -21.06 18.81 3.00
C LEU A 107 -19.66 18.74 3.63
N GLY A 108 -19.13 19.86 4.14
CA GLY A 108 -17.80 19.94 4.73
C GLY A 108 -17.60 18.95 5.87
N LYS A 109 -18.53 18.87 6.83
CA LYS A 109 -18.45 17.93 7.94
C LYS A 109 -18.50 16.45 7.51
N LEU A 110 -19.25 16.16 6.44
CA LEU A 110 -19.30 14.80 5.87
C LEU A 110 -17.98 14.43 5.21
N SER A 111 -17.36 15.37 4.50
CA SER A 111 -16.05 15.16 3.90
C SER A 111 -14.95 14.95 4.95
N GLU A 112 -14.95 15.75 6.04
CA GLU A 112 -14.02 15.56 7.18
C GLU A 112 -14.20 14.20 7.85
N PHE A 113 -15.45 13.76 8.02
CA PHE A 113 -15.74 12.45 8.60
C PHE A 113 -15.22 11.30 7.72
N LEU A 114 -15.44 11.37 6.40
CA LEU A 114 -14.92 10.38 5.45
C LEU A 114 -13.38 10.37 5.44
N GLU A 115 -12.76 11.54 5.44
CA GLU A 115 -11.30 11.67 5.53
C GLU A 115 -10.77 11.01 6.81
N LEU A 116 -11.43 11.23 7.95
CA LEU A 116 -11.07 10.61 9.22
C LEU A 116 -11.12 9.08 9.14
N ILE A 117 -12.19 8.50 8.56
CA ILE A 117 -12.34 7.05 8.40
C ILE A 117 -11.25 6.50 7.48
N ILE A 118 -11.01 7.14 6.33
CA ILE A 118 -9.96 6.74 5.39
C ILE A 118 -8.60 6.74 6.09
N ARG A 119 -8.26 7.81 6.80
CA ARG A 119 -7.02 7.93 7.57
C ARG A 119 -6.91 6.86 8.65
N TRP A 120 -7.98 6.60 9.38
CA TRP A 120 -8.01 5.57 10.43
C TRP A 120 -7.81 4.16 9.85
N THR A 121 -8.51 3.83 8.79
CA THR A 121 -8.41 2.54 8.10
C THR A 121 -6.98 2.29 7.60
N LEU A 122 -6.36 3.30 6.96
CA LEU A 122 -4.97 3.20 6.49
C LEU A 122 -3.98 3.02 7.65
N LYS A 123 -4.12 3.82 8.72
CA LYS A 123 -3.26 3.69 9.90
C LYS A 123 -3.38 2.31 10.56
N THR A 124 -4.61 1.80 10.68
CA THR A 124 -4.87 0.47 11.27
C THR A 124 -4.31 -0.64 10.39
N ALA A 125 -4.50 -0.58 9.08
CA ALA A 125 -3.91 -1.54 8.15
C ALA A 125 -2.38 -1.55 8.24
N LEU A 126 -1.75 -0.38 8.26
CA LEU A 126 -0.30 -0.25 8.41
C LEU A 126 0.18 -0.79 9.75
N ALA A 127 -0.51 -0.47 10.86
CA ALA A 127 -0.18 -0.96 12.19
C ALA A 127 -0.30 -2.49 12.28
N CYS A 128 -1.31 -3.09 11.63
CA CYS A 128 -1.46 -4.54 11.53
C CYS A 128 -0.28 -5.20 10.80
N VAL A 129 0.16 -4.63 9.67
CA VAL A 129 1.30 -5.15 8.90
C VAL A 129 2.60 -5.04 9.69
N ILE A 130 2.85 -3.88 10.33
CA ILE A 130 4.04 -3.68 11.16
C ILE A 130 4.00 -4.61 12.38
N GLY A 131 2.85 -4.72 13.05
CA GLY A 131 2.66 -5.61 14.19
C GLY A 131 2.93 -7.08 13.85
N ALA A 132 2.41 -7.55 12.71
CA ALA A 132 2.67 -8.91 12.25
C ALA A 132 4.16 -9.15 11.96
N ASN A 133 4.87 -8.18 11.37
CA ASN A 133 6.31 -8.27 11.14
C ASN A 133 7.11 -8.29 12.44
N LEU A 134 6.72 -7.49 13.44
CA LEU A 134 7.38 -7.48 14.76
C LEU A 134 7.19 -8.82 15.47
N ILE A 135 5.98 -9.36 15.49
CA ILE A 135 5.67 -10.67 16.07
C ILE A 135 6.51 -11.77 15.40
N GLN A 136 6.59 -11.73 14.06
CA GLN A 136 7.41 -12.65 13.29
C GLN A 136 8.90 -12.58 13.67
N GLY A 137 9.42 -11.37 13.82
CA GLY A 137 10.82 -11.14 14.21
C GLY A 137 11.15 -11.66 15.62
N MET A 138 10.18 -11.59 16.55
CA MET A 138 10.36 -12.07 17.93
C MET A 138 10.24 -13.60 18.07
N ILE A 139 9.36 -14.24 17.31
CA ILE A 139 9.11 -15.67 17.38
C ILE A 139 10.22 -16.48 16.69
N SER A 140 10.80 -15.97 15.61
CA SER A 140 11.84 -16.66 14.83
C SER A 140 13.04 -17.11 15.67
N PRO A 141 13.70 -16.27 16.48
CA PRO A 141 14.87 -16.68 17.26
C PRO A 141 14.53 -17.66 18.39
N ALA A 142 13.34 -17.58 18.99
CA ALA A 142 12.93 -18.47 20.05
C ALA A 142 12.81 -19.93 19.59
N ILE A 143 12.29 -20.15 18.38
CA ILE A 143 12.11 -21.49 17.80
C ILE A 143 13.44 -22.06 17.28
N ASP A 144 14.30 -21.22 16.71
CA ASP A 144 15.62 -21.66 16.22
C ASP A 144 16.52 -22.16 17.37
N THR A 145 16.41 -21.59 18.57
CA THR A 145 17.15 -22.00 19.76
C THR A 145 16.72 -23.39 20.26
N VAL A 146 15.42 -23.66 20.28
CA VAL A 146 14.87 -24.95 20.72
C VAL A 146 15.27 -26.08 19.75
N LYS A 147 15.27 -25.83 18.46
CA LYS A 147 15.65 -26.85 17.45
C LYS A 147 17.13 -27.16 17.45
N ARG A 148 17.99 -26.16 17.56
CA ARG A 148 19.43 -26.35 17.58
C ARG A 148 19.86 -27.25 18.74
N SER A 149 19.23 -27.11 19.90
CA SER A 149 19.51 -27.95 21.05
C SER A 149 19.01 -29.40 20.91
N THR A 150 17.91 -29.62 20.17
CA THR A 150 17.32 -30.96 19.98
C THR A 150 18.04 -31.74 18.88
N VAL A 151 18.42 -31.10 17.78
CA VAL A 151 19.13 -31.76 16.66
C VAL A 151 20.58 -32.09 17.03
N LEU A 152 21.28 -31.18 17.71
CA LEU A 152 22.65 -31.42 18.19
C LEU A 152 22.70 -32.59 19.20
N LYS A 153 21.78 -32.65 20.16
CA LYS A 153 21.72 -33.74 21.13
C LYS A 153 21.37 -35.10 20.51
N GLY A 154 20.59 -35.11 19.41
CA GLY A 154 20.26 -36.32 18.67
C GLY A 154 21.39 -36.83 17.78
N ALA A 155 22.19 -35.94 17.20
CA ALA A 155 23.32 -36.30 16.32
C ALA A 155 24.59 -36.73 17.08
N GLU A 156 24.82 -36.18 18.27
CA GLU A 156 25.96 -36.56 19.14
C GLU A 156 25.82 -37.96 19.76
N ALA A 157 24.62 -38.56 19.70
CA ALA A 157 24.37 -39.88 20.30
C ALA A 157 24.96 -41.06 19.45
N ILE A 158 25.46 -40.80 18.23
CA ILE A 158 26.01 -41.85 17.38
C ILE A 158 27.51 -41.59 17.13
N PRO A 159 28.42 -42.25 17.88
CA PRO A 159 29.86 -42.04 17.71
C PRO A 159 30.34 -42.59 16.38
N GLY A 160 31.02 -41.76 15.59
CA GLY A 160 31.66 -42.10 14.31
C GLY A 160 30.96 -41.68 13.03
N VAL A 161 29.67 -41.38 13.02
CA VAL A 161 28.89 -40.94 11.83
C VAL A 161 28.63 -39.44 11.85
N GLY A 162 28.70 -38.82 13.02
CA GLY A 162 28.36 -37.43 13.24
C GLY A 162 29.17 -36.40 12.46
N ASN A 163 30.49 -36.67 12.27
CA ASN A 163 31.38 -35.71 11.61
C ASN A 163 31.22 -35.68 10.08
N LEU A 164 30.90 -36.81 9.42
CA LEU A 164 30.69 -36.85 7.98
C LEU A 164 29.30 -36.33 7.55
N LEU A 165 28.27 -36.70 8.30
CA LEU A 165 26.91 -36.20 8.07
C LEU A 165 26.76 -34.75 8.46
N GLY A 166 27.45 -34.28 9.51
CA GLY A 166 27.47 -32.90 9.96
C GLY A 166 27.96 -31.92 8.90
N GLY A 167 29.09 -32.25 8.26
CA GLY A 167 29.66 -31.41 7.21
C GLY A 167 28.79 -31.29 5.95
N MET A 168 28.18 -32.39 5.48
CA MET A 168 27.28 -32.37 4.32
C MET A 168 25.99 -31.63 4.63
N THR A 169 25.47 -31.78 5.83
CA THR A 169 24.25 -31.08 6.28
C THR A 169 24.52 -29.59 6.43
N GLU A 170 25.68 -29.18 6.92
CA GLU A 170 26.05 -27.77 7.10
C GLU A 170 26.23 -27.06 5.74
N VAL A 171 26.83 -27.70 4.76
CA VAL A 171 26.95 -27.17 3.39
C VAL A 171 25.58 -27.06 2.72
N ALA A 172 24.72 -28.06 2.84
CA ALA A 172 23.39 -28.05 2.27
C ALA A 172 22.51 -26.94 2.92
N LEU A 173 22.57 -26.79 4.24
CA LEU A 173 21.87 -25.74 4.98
C LEU A 173 22.42 -24.35 4.61
N GLY A 174 23.74 -24.19 4.49
CA GLY A 174 24.38 -22.95 4.08
C GLY A 174 23.92 -22.52 2.67
N THR A 175 23.90 -23.48 1.73
CA THR A 175 23.42 -23.23 0.36
C THR A 175 21.94 -22.86 0.35
N ALA A 176 21.09 -23.55 1.11
CA ALA A 176 19.67 -23.23 1.21
C ALA A 176 19.41 -21.82 1.78
N VAL A 177 20.22 -21.39 2.77
CA VAL A 177 20.15 -20.02 3.32
C VAL A 177 20.57 -18.98 2.29
N LEU A 178 21.61 -19.24 1.50
CA LEU A 178 22.04 -18.36 0.41
C LEU A 178 20.95 -18.20 -0.65
N VAL A 179 20.34 -19.29 -1.10
CA VAL A 179 19.25 -19.29 -2.08
C VAL A 179 18.04 -18.52 -1.53
N LYS A 180 17.64 -18.77 -0.27
CA LYS A 180 16.55 -18.04 0.38
C LYS A 180 16.81 -16.53 0.41
N ASN A 181 18.02 -16.12 0.78
CA ASN A 181 18.38 -14.71 0.84
C ASN A 181 18.41 -14.06 -0.54
N GLY A 182 18.92 -14.78 -1.55
CA GLY A 182 18.92 -14.33 -2.95
C GLY A 182 17.49 -14.10 -3.48
N ILE A 183 16.62 -15.09 -3.30
CA ILE A 183 15.20 -14.98 -3.70
C ILE A 183 14.53 -13.82 -2.95
N GLY A 184 14.74 -13.69 -1.63
CA GLY A 184 14.17 -12.64 -0.81
C GLY A 184 14.60 -11.25 -1.25
N MET A 185 15.89 -11.06 -1.54
CA MET A 185 16.44 -9.77 -2.00
C MET A 185 15.90 -9.40 -3.39
N THR A 186 15.85 -10.33 -4.32
CA THR A 186 15.29 -10.11 -5.65
C THR A 186 13.80 -9.76 -5.57
N GLY A 187 13.04 -10.49 -4.76
CA GLY A 187 11.62 -10.18 -4.53
C GLY A 187 11.39 -8.80 -3.95
N ALA A 188 12.21 -8.40 -2.99
CA ALA A 188 12.14 -7.05 -2.40
C ALA A 188 12.41 -5.95 -3.43
N VAL A 189 13.43 -6.11 -4.28
CA VAL A 189 13.76 -5.14 -5.34
C VAL A 189 12.61 -5.02 -6.35
N ILE A 190 12.04 -6.14 -6.79
CA ILE A 190 10.89 -6.14 -7.71
C ILE A 190 9.68 -5.48 -7.05
N CYS A 191 9.39 -5.80 -5.78
CA CYS A 191 8.28 -5.20 -5.05
C CYS A 191 8.42 -3.67 -4.93
N ILE A 192 9.63 -3.18 -4.60
CA ILE A 192 9.92 -1.74 -4.56
C ILE A 192 9.72 -1.12 -5.93
N ALA A 193 10.21 -1.73 -7.00
CA ALA A 193 10.04 -1.22 -8.36
C ALA A 193 8.55 -1.12 -8.74
N LEU A 194 7.73 -2.14 -8.42
CA LEU A 194 6.29 -2.13 -8.67
C LEU A 194 5.56 -1.05 -7.84
N CYS A 195 6.03 -0.75 -6.62
CA CYS A 195 5.46 0.31 -5.78
C CYS A 195 5.84 1.72 -6.26
N VAL A 196 7.05 1.91 -6.77
CA VAL A 196 7.55 3.23 -7.20
C VAL A 196 6.74 3.78 -8.37
N ILE A 197 6.33 2.94 -9.31
CA ILE A 197 5.57 3.37 -10.49
C ILE A 197 4.28 4.13 -10.11
N PRO A 198 3.32 3.55 -9.38
CA PRO A 198 2.10 4.26 -9.01
C PRO A 198 2.37 5.44 -8.06
N LEU A 199 3.40 5.36 -7.21
CA LEU A 199 3.78 6.48 -6.34
C LEU A 199 4.27 7.70 -7.12
N VAL A 200 5.13 7.50 -8.12
CA VAL A 200 5.63 8.58 -8.97
C VAL A 200 4.50 9.16 -9.82
N GLN A 201 3.61 8.33 -10.37
CA GLN A 201 2.45 8.78 -11.12
C GLN A 201 1.50 9.63 -10.27
N THR A 202 1.13 9.17 -9.07
CA THR A 202 0.22 9.90 -8.18
C THR A 202 0.87 11.16 -7.60
N ALA A 203 2.13 11.12 -7.22
CA ALA A 203 2.86 12.29 -6.73
C ALA A 203 3.05 13.34 -7.85
N GLY A 204 3.38 12.91 -9.06
CA GLY A 204 3.52 13.79 -10.23
C GLY A 204 2.21 14.48 -10.57
N THR A 205 1.10 13.74 -10.60
CA THR A 205 -0.23 14.33 -10.84
C THR A 205 -0.64 15.29 -9.72
N ALA A 206 -0.42 14.95 -8.45
CA ALA A 206 -0.69 15.84 -7.33
C ALA A 206 0.11 17.15 -7.43
N LEU A 207 1.38 17.07 -7.81
CA LEU A 207 2.23 18.24 -8.03
C LEU A 207 1.72 19.11 -9.20
N LEU A 208 1.34 18.48 -10.32
CA LEU A 208 0.78 19.19 -11.48
C LEU A 208 -0.52 19.92 -11.13
N TYR A 209 -1.43 19.28 -10.39
CA TYR A 209 -2.67 19.94 -9.95
C TYR A 209 -2.40 21.08 -8.98
N LYS A 210 -1.47 20.95 -8.05
CA LYS A 210 -1.08 22.07 -7.16
C LYS A 210 -0.44 23.23 -7.93
N LEU A 211 0.40 22.92 -8.90
CA LEU A 211 0.99 23.95 -9.77
C LEU A 211 -0.10 24.65 -10.59
N ALA A 212 -1.04 23.89 -11.18
CA ALA A 212 -2.15 24.44 -11.93
C ALA A 212 -3.03 25.35 -11.04
N ALA A 213 -3.37 24.92 -9.82
CA ALA A 213 -4.10 25.74 -8.87
C ALA A 213 -3.37 27.05 -8.56
N ALA A 214 -2.07 27.00 -8.30
CA ALA A 214 -1.26 28.19 -8.01
C ALA A 214 -1.18 29.18 -9.18
N VAL A 215 -1.13 28.67 -10.44
CA VAL A 215 -1.10 29.53 -11.64
C VAL A 215 -2.46 30.13 -11.93
N ILE A 216 -3.54 29.41 -11.66
CA ILE A 216 -4.92 29.87 -11.93
C ILE A 216 -5.40 30.81 -10.81
N GLN A 217 -4.91 30.70 -9.60
CA GLN A 217 -5.34 31.46 -8.43
C GLN A 217 -5.45 32.99 -8.66
N PRO A 218 -4.51 33.69 -9.33
CA PRO A 218 -4.60 35.14 -9.50
C PRO A 218 -5.65 35.59 -10.52
N VAL A 219 -6.17 34.68 -11.34
CA VAL A 219 -7.07 35.01 -12.47
C VAL A 219 -8.47 34.40 -12.30
N SER A 220 -8.63 33.42 -11.44
CA SER A 220 -9.85 32.61 -11.33
C SER A 220 -10.55 32.83 -9.98
N ASP A 221 -11.85 32.53 -9.95
CA ASP A 221 -12.66 32.50 -8.74
C ASP A 221 -12.15 31.43 -7.75
N GLU A 222 -12.31 31.72 -6.45
CA GLU A 222 -11.94 30.84 -5.34
C GLU A 222 -12.55 29.43 -5.47
N ARG A 223 -13.74 29.32 -6.04
CA ARG A 223 -14.41 28.03 -6.30
C ARG A 223 -13.68 27.17 -7.33
N VAL A 224 -13.20 27.76 -8.40
CA VAL A 224 -12.43 27.06 -9.45
C VAL A 224 -11.09 26.57 -8.90
N THR A 225 -10.40 27.46 -8.21
CA THR A 225 -9.10 27.13 -7.56
C THR A 225 -9.27 26.02 -6.54
N GLY A 226 -10.32 26.09 -5.69
CA GLY A 226 -10.63 25.07 -4.70
C GLY A 226 -10.94 23.70 -5.30
N CYS A 227 -11.65 23.63 -6.43
CA CYS A 227 -11.88 22.36 -7.13
C CYS A 227 -10.59 21.73 -7.62
N VAL A 228 -9.67 22.51 -8.20
CA VAL A 228 -8.39 22.01 -8.69
C VAL A 228 -7.48 21.58 -7.54
N GLU A 229 -7.46 22.34 -6.45
CA GLU A 229 -6.70 22.04 -5.25
C GLU A 229 -7.19 20.76 -4.57
N ALA A 230 -8.52 20.54 -4.51
CA ALA A 230 -9.11 19.32 -3.96
C ALA A 230 -8.60 18.05 -4.62
N VAL A 231 -8.37 18.05 -5.95
CA VAL A 231 -7.75 16.91 -6.65
C VAL A 231 -6.31 16.72 -6.19
N GLY A 232 -5.55 17.80 -6.12
CA GLY A 232 -4.17 17.74 -5.63
C GLY A 232 -4.07 17.17 -4.21
N GLU A 233 -4.97 17.56 -3.31
CA GLU A 233 -5.05 17.03 -1.95
C GLU A 233 -5.50 15.56 -1.93
N GLY A 234 -6.53 15.21 -2.70
CA GLY A 234 -7.02 13.83 -2.81
C GLY A 234 -5.94 12.87 -3.33
N CYS A 235 -5.12 13.31 -4.28
CA CYS A 235 -3.98 12.54 -4.78
C CYS A 235 -2.85 12.41 -3.74
N GLN A 236 -2.76 13.32 -2.77
CA GLN A 236 -1.76 13.26 -1.70
C GLN A 236 -2.15 12.35 -0.53
N ILE A 237 -3.42 12.00 -0.37
CA ILE A 237 -3.85 11.11 0.70
C ILE A 237 -3.01 9.81 0.72
N PRO A 238 -2.83 9.08 -0.39
CA PRO A 238 -1.96 7.89 -0.39
C PRO A 238 -0.47 8.22 -0.21
N VAL A 239 0.01 9.38 -0.67
CA VAL A 239 1.44 9.77 -0.61
C VAL A 239 1.84 10.30 0.77
N SER A 240 0.98 11.04 1.44
CA SER A 240 1.25 11.63 2.77
C SER A 240 1.53 10.58 3.85
N TYR A 241 1.00 9.36 3.70
CA TYR A 241 1.24 8.27 4.64
C TYR A 241 2.61 7.62 4.51
N THR A 242 3.26 7.73 3.36
CA THR A 242 4.65 7.29 3.20
C THR A 242 5.62 8.26 3.89
N HIS A 243 5.27 9.54 3.99
CA HIS A 243 6.12 10.57 4.62
C HIS A 243 6.05 10.58 6.16
N LEU A 244 4.90 10.21 6.76
CA LEU A 244 4.76 10.11 8.22
C LEU A 244 5.56 8.95 8.84
N ARG A 245 6.19 8.11 8.02
CA ARG A 245 7.04 6.99 8.42
C ARG A 245 8.51 7.41 8.65
N ALA A 246 8.88 8.65 8.30
CA ALA A 246 10.27 9.16 8.37
C ALA A 246 10.55 10.02 9.62
N HIS A 247 9.58 10.24 10.49
CA HIS A 247 9.70 10.87 11.80
C HIS A 247 9.06 9.99 12.86
#